data_ce24b5c93bca27f00afd9b812babdf92
#
_entry.id   ce24b5c93bca27f00afd9b812babdf92
#
_cell.length_a   1.000
_cell.length_b   1.000
_cell.length_c   1.000
_cell.angle_alpha   90.00
_cell.angle_beta   90.00
_cell.angle_gamma   90.00
#
_symmetry.space_group_name_H-M   'P 1'
#
loop_
_entity.id
_entity.type
_entity.pdbx_description
1 polymer ?
#
loop_
_entity_poly.entity_id
_entity_poly.type
_entity_poly.pdbx_seq_one_letter_code
_entity_poly.pdbx_strand_id
1 'polypeptide(L)'
;AALAKKLNNDPHLIYSLHGDGELQEGQIWEAVMFAAGRKIDNLIATIDRNGQQIDGPTEEVMPLGDVKTKLEAFGWDVLSLEDGNNIEAVIRTMEAAKSRTGKGKPVAVIMETVMGNGVDFMMHTHAWHGKAPNDEQLEIALAQNPETLGDY
;
A
#
# COMPACT_ATOMS: atom_id res chain seq x y z
N ALA A 1 13.12 12.02 3.83
CA ALA A 1 13.19 11.53 5.23
C ALA A 1 14.15 10.34 5.36
N ALA A 2 13.95 9.20 4.65
CA ALA A 2 14.75 7.98 4.80
C ALA A 2 16.27 8.20 4.57
N LEU A 3 16.63 8.90 3.48
CA LEU A 3 18.02 9.24 3.22
C LEU A 3 18.64 10.10 4.34
N ALA A 4 17.90 11.09 4.84
CA ALA A 4 18.39 11.95 5.92
C ALA A 4 18.66 11.16 7.21
N LYS A 5 17.76 10.24 7.57
CA LYS A 5 17.98 9.36 8.72
C LYS A 5 19.21 8.46 8.52
N LYS A 6 19.35 7.87 7.34
CA LYS A 6 20.53 7.05 7.00
C LYS A 6 21.83 7.83 7.11
N LEU A 7 21.88 9.05 6.57
CA LEU A 7 23.06 9.91 6.63
C LEU A 7 23.43 10.36 8.05
N ASN A 8 22.43 10.49 8.91
CA ASN A 8 22.61 10.89 10.31
C ASN A 8 22.80 9.67 11.26
N ASN A 9 22.90 8.45 10.73
CA ASN A 9 22.94 7.21 11.52
C ASN A 9 21.76 7.08 12.48
N ASP A 10 20.60 7.60 12.11
CA ASP A 10 19.35 7.46 12.87
C ASP A 10 18.74 6.08 12.54
N PRO A 11 18.50 5.20 13.54
CA PRO A 11 18.05 3.82 13.33
C PRO A 11 16.57 3.70 12.95
N HIS A 12 15.80 4.80 12.97
CA HIS A 12 14.37 4.73 12.70
C HIS A 12 14.07 4.39 11.24
N LEU A 13 13.11 3.51 11.05
CA LEU A 13 12.56 3.18 9.75
C LEU A 13 11.60 4.27 9.26
N ILE A 14 11.51 4.40 7.96
CA ILE A 14 10.52 5.24 7.29
C ILE A 14 9.55 4.32 6.55
N TYR A 15 8.29 4.62 6.68
CA TYR A 15 7.20 3.94 5.99
C TYR A 15 6.55 4.91 5.00
N SER A 16 6.18 4.39 3.83
CA SER A 16 5.33 5.09 2.88
C SER A 16 4.18 4.19 2.46
N LEU A 17 3.03 4.78 2.20
CA LEU A 17 1.84 4.07 1.71
C LEU A 17 1.47 4.68 0.36
N HIS A 18 1.22 3.82 -0.60
CA HIS A 18 0.87 4.17 -1.98
C HIS A 18 -0.36 3.39 -2.41
N GLY A 19 -1.28 4.05 -3.13
CA GLY A 19 -2.32 3.37 -3.89
C GLY A 19 -1.76 2.83 -5.21
N ASP A 20 -2.41 1.82 -5.77
CA ASP A 20 -2.00 1.28 -7.08
C ASP A 20 -2.20 2.29 -8.23
N GLY A 21 -3.28 3.06 -8.22
CA GLY A 21 -3.45 4.17 -9.16
C GLY A 21 -2.34 5.24 -9.04
N GLU A 22 -1.82 5.48 -7.85
CA GLU A 22 -0.68 6.39 -7.62
C GLU A 22 0.61 5.87 -8.29
N LEU A 23 0.77 4.57 -8.43
CA LEU A 23 1.93 3.99 -9.13
C LEU A 23 1.97 4.33 -10.64
N GLN A 24 0.94 4.92 -11.19
CA GLN A 24 0.94 5.44 -12.57
C GLN A 24 1.70 6.77 -12.68
N GLU A 25 1.99 7.42 -11.54
CA GLU A 25 2.76 8.67 -11.48
C GLU A 25 4.26 8.42 -11.72
N GLY A 26 4.86 9.14 -12.68
CA GLY A 26 6.28 8.99 -13.03
C GLY A 26 7.23 9.22 -11.85
N GLN A 27 6.89 10.17 -10.97
CA GLN A 27 7.68 10.49 -9.77
C GLN A 27 7.88 9.30 -8.82
N ILE A 28 6.91 8.36 -8.78
CA ILE A 28 7.03 7.13 -7.97
C ILE A 28 8.19 6.29 -8.49
N TRP A 29 8.28 6.08 -9.81
CA TRP A 29 9.35 5.29 -10.42
C TRP A 29 10.73 5.97 -10.33
N GLU A 30 10.75 7.29 -10.39
CA GLU A 30 11.97 8.07 -10.09
C GLU A 30 12.44 7.85 -8.64
N ALA A 31 11.50 7.89 -7.68
CA ALA A 31 11.80 7.63 -6.27
C ALA A 31 12.23 6.16 -6.04
N VAL A 32 11.58 5.20 -6.72
CA VAL A 32 11.93 3.78 -6.66
C VAL A 32 13.37 3.55 -7.14
N MET A 33 13.74 4.12 -8.29
CA MET A 33 15.11 4.03 -8.83
C MET A 33 16.12 4.72 -7.91
N PHE A 34 15.79 5.90 -7.39
CA PHE A 34 16.65 6.64 -6.47
C PHE A 34 16.90 5.86 -5.17
N ALA A 35 15.85 5.30 -4.57
CA ALA A 35 15.94 4.56 -3.31
C ALA A 35 16.85 3.33 -3.46
N ALA A 36 16.70 2.58 -4.53
CA ALA A 36 17.58 1.44 -4.83
C ALA A 36 19.02 1.86 -5.11
N GLY A 37 19.22 2.86 -5.97
CA GLY A 37 20.56 3.37 -6.32
C GLY A 37 21.32 3.94 -5.13
N ARG A 38 20.63 4.54 -4.17
CA ARG A 38 21.20 5.06 -2.92
C ARG A 38 21.21 4.04 -1.77
N LYS A 39 20.76 2.81 -2.03
CA LYS A 39 20.69 1.73 -1.03
C LYS A 39 19.95 2.19 0.25
N ILE A 40 18.79 2.83 0.08
CA ILE A 40 17.99 3.35 1.19
C ILE A 40 17.26 2.18 1.83
N ASP A 41 17.96 1.45 2.68
CA ASP A 41 17.54 0.19 3.28
C ASP A 41 16.79 0.34 4.63
N ASN A 42 16.50 1.57 5.02
CA ASN A 42 15.62 1.93 6.13
C ASN A 42 14.23 2.42 5.66
N LEU A 43 13.84 2.10 4.42
CA LEU A 43 12.54 2.43 3.83
C LEU A 43 11.73 1.16 3.60
N ILE A 44 10.47 1.18 4.07
CA ILE A 44 9.45 0.19 3.74
C ILE A 44 8.33 0.92 3.02
N ALA A 45 8.10 0.60 1.75
CA ALA A 45 6.98 1.10 0.97
C ALA A 45 5.87 0.05 0.95
N THR A 46 4.65 0.43 1.34
CA THR A 46 3.47 -0.41 1.26
C THR A 46 2.61 0.05 0.09
N ILE A 47 2.07 -0.89 -0.65
CA ILE A 47 1.22 -0.65 -1.82
C ILE A 47 -0.14 -1.27 -1.54
N ASP A 48 -1.16 -0.43 -1.45
CA ASP A 48 -2.56 -0.83 -1.41
C ASP A 48 -3.02 -1.14 -2.84
N ARG A 49 -2.99 -2.42 -3.20
CA ARG A 49 -3.37 -2.87 -4.53
C ARG A 49 -4.81 -3.36 -4.53
N ASN A 50 -5.74 -2.41 -4.56
CA ASN A 50 -7.17 -2.67 -4.56
C ASN A 50 -7.78 -2.77 -5.99
N GLY A 51 -7.00 -2.48 -7.02
CA GLY A 51 -7.42 -2.57 -8.41
C GLY A 51 -8.37 -1.46 -8.87
N GLN A 52 -8.57 -0.41 -8.06
CA GLN A 52 -9.52 0.67 -8.36
C GLN A 52 -8.84 2.04 -8.22
N GLN A 53 -9.25 2.98 -9.05
CA GLN A 53 -8.88 4.39 -8.98
C GLN A 53 -10.08 5.27 -9.36
N ILE A 54 -9.93 6.59 -9.32
CA ILE A 54 -11.01 7.55 -9.56
C ILE A 54 -11.78 7.28 -10.87
N ASP A 55 -11.06 6.98 -11.95
CA ASP A 55 -11.61 6.87 -13.30
C ASP A 55 -12.06 5.45 -13.68
N GLY A 56 -11.81 4.45 -12.83
CA GLY A 56 -12.18 3.06 -13.12
C GLY A 56 -11.23 2.01 -12.54
N PRO A 57 -11.33 0.77 -12.98
CA PRO A 57 -10.34 -0.26 -12.65
C PRO A 57 -8.95 0.14 -13.13
N THR A 58 -7.95 0.00 -12.27
CA THR A 58 -6.56 0.42 -12.55
C THR A 58 -6.01 -0.16 -13.84
N GLU A 59 -6.28 -1.45 -14.11
CA GLU A 59 -5.79 -2.13 -15.31
C GLU A 59 -6.55 -1.73 -16.60
N GLU A 60 -7.73 -1.11 -16.50
CA GLU A 60 -8.46 -0.56 -17.64
C GLU A 60 -8.05 0.88 -17.95
N VAL A 61 -7.75 1.67 -16.94
CA VAL A 61 -7.34 3.07 -17.10
C VAL A 61 -5.90 3.15 -17.62
N MET A 62 -4.96 2.55 -16.91
CA MET A 62 -3.57 2.43 -17.35
C MET A 62 -2.92 1.21 -16.68
N PRO A 63 -2.75 0.10 -17.39
CA PRO A 63 -2.27 -1.16 -16.81
C PRO A 63 -0.92 -1.03 -16.12
N LEU A 64 -0.85 -1.46 -14.88
CA LEU A 64 0.40 -1.55 -14.12
C LEU A 64 1.16 -2.84 -14.40
N GLY A 65 0.47 -3.89 -14.86
CA GLY A 65 1.07 -5.21 -15.07
C GLY A 65 1.68 -5.79 -13.78
N ASP A 66 2.78 -6.52 -13.91
CA ASP A 66 3.44 -7.13 -12.75
C ASP A 66 4.29 -6.10 -11.98
N VAL A 67 3.69 -5.49 -10.97
CA VAL A 67 4.32 -4.50 -10.09
C VAL A 67 5.48 -5.13 -9.31
N LYS A 68 5.35 -6.39 -8.88
CA LYS A 68 6.40 -7.09 -8.15
C LYS A 68 7.67 -7.20 -8.99
N THR A 69 7.54 -7.75 -10.19
CA THR A 69 8.67 -7.90 -11.10
C THR A 69 9.31 -6.54 -11.43
N LYS A 70 8.52 -5.48 -11.60
CA LYS A 70 9.05 -4.13 -11.84
C LYS A 70 9.89 -3.64 -10.67
N LEU A 71 9.41 -3.74 -9.44
CA LEU A 71 10.14 -3.31 -8.23
C LEU A 71 11.40 -4.15 -8.02
N GLU A 72 11.33 -5.47 -8.22
CA GLU A 72 12.49 -6.36 -8.13
C GLU A 72 13.56 -6.00 -9.18
N ALA A 73 13.13 -5.66 -10.41
CA ALA A 73 14.04 -5.21 -11.47
C ALA A 73 14.76 -3.90 -11.13
N PHE A 74 14.12 -3.01 -10.37
CA PHE A 74 14.77 -1.82 -9.81
C PHE A 74 15.70 -2.12 -8.63
N GLY A 75 15.71 -3.35 -8.11
CA GLY A 75 16.60 -3.78 -7.02
C GLY A 75 15.98 -3.73 -5.63
N TRP A 76 14.67 -3.60 -5.51
CA TRP A 76 13.94 -3.68 -4.24
C TRP A 76 13.81 -5.13 -3.75
N ASP A 77 13.70 -5.31 -2.44
CA ASP A 77 13.26 -6.56 -1.81
C ASP A 77 11.74 -6.51 -1.65
N VAL A 78 11.01 -7.43 -2.28
CA VAL A 78 9.55 -7.36 -2.39
C VAL A 78 8.87 -8.51 -1.66
N LEU A 79 7.87 -8.18 -0.85
CA LEU A 79 6.92 -9.10 -0.23
C LEU A 79 5.55 -8.90 -0.89
N SER A 80 4.82 -9.99 -1.06
CA SER A 80 3.41 -9.95 -1.49
C SER A 80 2.52 -10.52 -0.39
N LEU A 81 1.40 -9.88 -0.15
CA LEU A 81 0.36 -10.29 0.78
C LEU A 81 -0.96 -10.42 0.02
N GLU A 82 -1.49 -11.64 -0.05
CA GLU A 82 -2.70 -11.96 -0.83
C GLU A 82 -4.00 -11.45 -0.19
N ASP A 83 -4.01 -11.26 1.13
CA ASP A 83 -5.16 -10.73 1.87
C ASP A 83 -4.70 -9.56 2.76
N GLY A 84 -4.65 -8.38 2.16
CA GLY A 84 -4.29 -7.12 2.80
C GLY A 84 -5.38 -6.53 3.69
N ASN A 85 -6.58 -7.12 3.73
CA ASN A 85 -7.64 -6.75 4.65
C ASN A 85 -7.59 -7.59 5.96
N ASN A 86 -6.77 -8.64 6.01
CA ASN A 86 -6.56 -9.42 7.22
C ASN A 86 -5.47 -8.80 8.10
N ILE A 87 -5.88 -8.17 9.20
CA ILE A 87 -4.95 -7.42 10.07
C ILE A 87 -3.82 -8.29 10.64
N GLU A 88 -4.07 -9.54 10.99
CA GLU A 88 -3.04 -10.43 11.50
C GLU A 88 -2.01 -10.77 10.42
N ALA A 89 -2.46 -10.98 9.18
CA ALA A 89 -1.58 -11.21 8.05
C ALA A 89 -0.73 -9.95 7.73
N VAL A 90 -1.35 -8.76 7.81
CA VAL A 90 -0.66 -7.47 7.67
C VAL A 90 0.45 -7.35 8.73
N ILE A 91 0.13 -7.57 10.01
CA ILE A 91 1.11 -7.49 11.11
C ILE A 91 2.29 -8.44 10.85
N ARG A 92 2.02 -9.71 10.55
CA ARG A 92 3.09 -10.69 10.26
C ARG A 92 3.96 -10.27 9.07
N THR A 93 3.34 -9.75 8.02
CA THR A 93 4.06 -9.32 6.81
C THR A 93 4.90 -8.06 7.09
N MET A 94 4.40 -7.13 7.88
CA MET A 94 5.15 -5.94 8.27
C MET A 94 6.34 -6.26 9.19
N GLU A 95 6.20 -7.22 10.11
CA GLU A 95 7.33 -7.70 10.91
C GLU A 95 8.38 -8.41 10.02
N ALA A 96 7.94 -9.20 9.05
CA ALA A 96 8.84 -9.78 8.05
C ALA A 96 9.56 -8.69 7.23
N ALA A 97 8.86 -7.65 6.81
CA ALA A 97 9.46 -6.51 6.10
C ALA A 97 10.51 -5.79 6.95
N LYS A 98 10.23 -5.52 8.23
CA LYS A 98 11.22 -4.96 9.17
C LYS A 98 12.48 -5.80 9.25
N SER A 99 12.36 -7.12 9.32
CA SER A 99 13.50 -8.03 9.38
C SER A 99 14.38 -8.03 8.12
N ARG A 100 13.89 -7.49 7.02
CA ARG A 100 14.60 -7.34 5.74
C ARG A 100 15.30 -6.00 5.56
N THR A 101 15.02 -5.02 6.42
CA THR A 101 15.70 -3.72 6.39
C THR A 101 17.17 -3.82 6.79
N GLY A 102 17.97 -2.79 6.51
CA GLY A 102 19.39 -2.74 6.85
C GLY A 102 20.30 -3.63 5.98
N LYS A 103 19.80 -4.17 4.86
CA LYS A 103 20.53 -5.11 3.99
C LYS A 103 20.93 -4.48 2.64
N GLY A 104 20.94 -3.16 2.57
CA GLY A 104 21.36 -2.43 1.37
C GLY A 104 20.30 -2.33 0.28
N LYS A 105 19.05 -2.75 0.54
CA LYS A 105 17.92 -2.63 -0.39
C LYS A 105 16.73 -2.02 0.33
N PRO A 106 15.95 -1.13 -0.32
CA PRO A 106 14.63 -0.77 0.17
C PRO A 106 13.68 -1.97 0.10
N VAL A 107 12.66 -1.99 0.95
CA VAL A 107 11.68 -3.07 1.03
C VAL A 107 10.33 -2.57 0.54
N ALA A 108 9.65 -3.36 -0.27
CA ALA A 108 8.26 -3.10 -0.67
C ALA A 108 7.34 -4.23 -0.18
N VAL A 109 6.13 -3.88 0.20
CA VAL A 109 5.04 -4.80 0.53
C VAL A 109 3.85 -4.49 -0.37
N ILE A 110 3.52 -5.41 -1.26
CA ILE A 110 2.32 -5.31 -2.10
C ILE A 110 1.19 -6.05 -1.39
N MET A 111 0.13 -5.34 -1.07
CA MET A 111 -1.03 -5.87 -0.35
C MET A 111 -2.23 -5.89 -1.29
N GLU A 112 -2.71 -7.09 -1.63
CA GLU A 112 -3.98 -7.24 -2.34
C GLU A 112 -5.12 -6.93 -1.36
N THR A 113 -5.89 -5.90 -1.66
CA THR A 113 -6.97 -5.41 -0.81
C THR A 113 -8.28 -5.29 -1.59
N VAL A 114 -9.35 -5.09 -0.88
CA VAL A 114 -10.67 -4.81 -1.47
C VAL A 114 -11.06 -3.39 -1.08
N MET A 115 -11.20 -2.51 -2.07
CA MET A 115 -11.73 -1.17 -1.84
C MET A 115 -13.15 -1.25 -1.28
N GLY A 116 -13.44 -0.51 -0.22
CA GLY A 116 -14.74 -0.54 0.45
C GLY A 116 -15.01 -1.80 1.28
N ASN A 117 -13.96 -2.57 1.63
CA ASN A 117 -14.10 -3.81 2.38
C ASN A 117 -14.95 -3.63 3.65
N GLY A 118 -15.91 -4.56 3.85
CA GLY A 118 -16.85 -4.53 4.96
C GLY A 118 -18.19 -3.83 4.64
N VAL A 119 -18.33 -3.17 3.48
CA VAL A 119 -19.58 -2.55 3.05
C VAL A 119 -19.95 -3.05 1.65
N ASP A 120 -20.96 -3.87 1.55
CA ASP A 120 -21.33 -4.63 0.34
C ASP A 120 -21.53 -3.77 -0.90
N PHE A 121 -22.21 -2.62 -0.77
CA PHE A 121 -22.42 -1.71 -1.89
C PHE A 121 -21.22 -0.85 -2.26
N MET A 122 -20.14 -0.88 -1.46
CA MET A 122 -18.89 -0.12 -1.73
C MET A 122 -17.79 -1.01 -2.30
N MET A 123 -17.86 -2.32 -2.08
CA MET A 123 -16.80 -3.24 -2.51
C MET A 123 -16.68 -3.35 -4.03
N HIS A 124 -15.45 -3.52 -4.49
CA HIS A 124 -15.10 -3.80 -5.89
C HIS A 124 -15.56 -2.76 -6.92
N THR A 125 -15.79 -1.51 -6.51
CA THR A 125 -16.21 -0.45 -7.42
C THR A 125 -15.52 0.87 -7.12
N HIS A 126 -15.03 1.53 -8.18
CA HIS A 126 -14.43 2.86 -8.11
C HIS A 126 -15.46 3.97 -7.78
N ALA A 127 -16.76 3.69 -7.90
CA ALA A 127 -17.82 4.70 -7.71
C ALA A 127 -17.81 5.36 -6.32
N TRP A 128 -17.15 4.72 -5.34
CA TRP A 128 -17.01 5.23 -3.97
C TRP A 128 -15.65 5.86 -3.69
N HIS A 129 -14.77 5.91 -4.68
CA HIS A 129 -13.48 6.58 -4.54
C HIS A 129 -13.70 8.10 -4.42
N GLY A 130 -13.63 8.61 -3.20
CA GLY A 130 -13.84 10.03 -2.91
C GLY A 130 -15.30 10.49 -2.81
N LYS A 131 -16.26 9.57 -2.70
CA LYS A 131 -17.68 9.87 -2.52
C LYS A 131 -18.12 9.50 -1.10
N ALA A 132 -18.77 10.44 -0.40
CA ALA A 132 -19.39 10.18 0.89
C ALA A 132 -20.76 9.48 0.72
N PRO A 133 -21.13 8.55 1.61
CA PRO A 133 -22.47 7.99 1.67
C PRO A 133 -23.49 9.08 2.10
N ASN A 134 -24.75 8.93 1.70
CA ASN A 134 -25.86 9.66 2.28
C ASN A 134 -26.28 9.00 3.63
N ASP A 135 -27.23 9.63 4.34
CA ASP A 135 -27.61 9.16 5.70
C ASP A 135 -28.13 7.71 5.70
N GLU A 136 -28.95 7.34 4.73
CA GLU A 136 -29.49 5.98 4.58
C GLU A 136 -28.37 4.94 4.29
N GLN A 137 -27.43 5.29 3.43
CA GLN A 137 -26.27 4.47 3.10
C GLN A 137 -25.30 4.37 4.29
N LEU A 138 -25.16 5.44 5.05
CA LEU A 138 -24.34 5.45 6.27
C LEU A 138 -24.90 4.48 7.31
N GLU A 139 -26.21 4.49 7.55
CA GLU A 139 -26.85 3.55 8.48
C GLU A 139 -26.61 2.09 8.07
N ILE A 140 -26.73 1.77 6.78
CA ILE A 140 -26.44 0.43 6.24
C ILE A 140 -24.97 0.07 6.45
N ALA A 141 -24.05 0.98 6.12
CA ALA A 141 -22.62 0.74 6.25
C ALA A 141 -22.22 0.50 7.72
N LEU A 142 -22.75 1.28 8.65
CA LEU A 142 -22.48 1.11 10.08
C LEU A 142 -23.04 -0.21 10.61
N ALA A 143 -24.21 -0.65 10.12
CA ALA A 143 -24.78 -1.93 10.50
C ALA A 143 -23.94 -3.14 10.03
N GLN A 144 -23.21 -2.99 8.91
CA GLN A 144 -22.32 -4.02 8.38
C GLN A 144 -20.93 -4.02 9.05
N ASN A 145 -20.54 -2.93 9.67
CA ASN A 145 -19.28 -2.82 10.40
C ASN A 145 -19.57 -2.78 11.90
N PRO A 146 -19.56 -3.91 12.59
CA PRO A 146 -19.76 -3.94 14.04
C PRO A 146 -18.65 -3.11 14.72
N GLU A 147 -19.00 -2.43 15.80
CA GLU A 147 -18.04 -1.67 16.59
C GLU A 147 -16.84 -2.55 16.94
N THR A 148 -15.66 -2.01 16.63
CA THR A 148 -14.43 -2.64 17.05
C THR A 148 -14.18 -2.38 18.53
N LEU A 149 -13.39 -3.26 19.14
CA LEU A 149 -13.01 -3.19 20.53
C LEU A 149 -12.39 -1.82 20.87
N GLY A 150 -13.13 -0.97 21.47
CA GLY A 150 -12.54 0.14 22.15
C GLY A 150 -13.07 1.49 21.76
N ASP A 151 -13.60 2.09 22.76
CA ASP A 151 -13.62 3.52 22.91
C ASP A 151 -12.15 3.99 22.96
N TYR A 152 -11.77 4.75 21.95
CA TYR A 152 -10.48 5.45 21.98
C TYR A 152 -10.62 6.74 22.74
#